data_72f3ab7de4f8b2119d5637665b14527c
#
_entry.id   72f3ab7de4f8b2119d5637665b14527c
#
_cell.length_a   1.000
_cell.length_b   1.000
_cell.length_c   1.000
_cell.angle_alpha   90.00
_cell.angle_beta   90.00
_cell.angle_gamma   90.00
#
_symmetry.space_group_name_H-M   'P 1'
#
loop_
_entity.id
_entity.type
_entity.pdbx_description
1 polymer ?
#
loop_
_entity_poly.entity_id
_entity_poly.type
_entity_poly.pdbx_seq_one_letter_code
_entity_poly.pdbx_strand_id
1 'polypeptide(L)'
;KILQGIRDLYQQHHNVILPDEVLKAAVDYSVQYIPQRSLPDKAIDLVDVTAAHLAAQHPVTDVHAVEREIEVEKDKQEKAVEAEDFEAALNYKTRIAELEKKIENHTEDMKVTATVNDVAESVERMTGIPVSQMGASDIERLKDMAHRLQDKVIGQDKAVEAVARAIRR
;
A
#
# COMPACT_ATOMS: atom_id res chain seq x y z
N LYS A 1 15.88 12.06 -2.65
CA LYS A 1 17.21 11.39 -2.46
C LYS A 1 17.20 10.45 -1.25
N ILE A 2 16.81 10.90 -0.03
CA ILE A 2 16.81 10.02 1.17
C ILE A 2 15.87 8.83 0.95
N LEU A 3 14.59 9.06 0.60
CA LEU A 3 13.61 7.99 0.35
C LEU A 3 14.04 7.04 -0.78
N GLN A 4 14.69 7.55 -1.81
CA GLN A 4 15.24 6.71 -2.88
C GLN A 4 16.37 5.80 -2.38
N GLY A 5 17.17 6.26 -1.41
CA GLY A 5 18.25 5.46 -0.83
C GLY A 5 17.76 4.31 0.06
N ILE A 6 16.59 4.46 0.68
CA ILE A 6 16.00 3.42 1.56
C ILE A 6 14.92 2.59 0.85
N ARG A 7 14.52 2.97 -0.37
CA ARG A 7 13.44 2.34 -1.13
C ARG A 7 13.57 0.82 -1.20
N ASP A 8 14.74 0.34 -1.60
CA ASP A 8 14.96 -1.09 -1.85
C ASP A 8 14.81 -1.91 -0.56
N LEU A 9 15.17 -1.32 0.60
CA LEU A 9 14.97 -1.95 1.89
C LEU A 9 13.47 -2.15 2.19
N TYR A 10 12.65 -1.11 1.98
CA TYR A 10 11.20 -1.19 2.21
C TYR A 10 10.50 -2.07 1.18
N GLN A 11 10.92 -2.02 -0.09
CA GLN A 11 10.42 -2.92 -1.14
C GLN A 11 10.67 -4.39 -0.82
N GLN A 12 11.84 -4.72 -0.28
CA GLN A 12 12.17 -6.09 0.13
C GLN A 12 11.40 -6.50 1.39
N HIS A 13 11.32 -5.61 2.39
CA HIS A 13 10.67 -5.90 3.67
C HIS A 13 9.17 -6.17 3.52
N HIS A 14 8.48 -5.35 2.73
CA HIS A 14 7.03 -5.43 2.52
C HIS A 14 6.62 -6.19 1.26
N ASN A 15 7.58 -6.65 0.45
CA ASN A 15 7.35 -7.29 -0.85
C ASN A 15 6.47 -6.48 -1.81
N VAL A 16 6.71 -5.17 -1.88
CA VAL A 16 5.99 -4.21 -2.73
C VAL A 16 6.95 -3.47 -3.65
N ILE A 17 6.45 -2.90 -4.74
CA ILE A 17 7.20 -1.98 -5.61
C ILE A 17 6.79 -0.55 -5.26
N LEU A 18 7.78 0.33 -5.03
CA LEU A 18 7.60 1.75 -4.71
C LEU A 18 8.15 2.63 -5.85
N PRO A 19 7.33 3.02 -6.84
CA PRO A 19 7.74 3.93 -7.91
C PRO A 19 8.15 5.32 -7.38
N ASP A 20 8.94 6.04 -8.15
CA ASP A 20 9.40 7.40 -7.77
C ASP A 20 8.25 8.38 -7.57
N GLU A 21 7.15 8.22 -8.31
CA GLU A 21 5.92 9.03 -8.15
C GLU A 21 5.28 8.83 -6.77
N VAL A 22 5.30 7.61 -6.24
CA VAL A 22 4.79 7.28 -4.91
C VAL A 22 5.66 7.90 -3.82
N LEU A 23 6.98 7.82 -3.97
CA LEU A 23 7.93 8.46 -3.04
C LEU A 23 7.77 9.99 -3.03
N LYS A 24 7.52 10.57 -4.21
CA LYS A 24 7.26 12.01 -4.32
C LYS A 24 5.93 12.37 -3.67
N ALA A 25 4.87 11.63 -3.95
CA ALA A 25 3.56 11.83 -3.32
C ALA A 25 3.64 11.73 -1.79
N ALA A 26 4.42 10.77 -1.27
CA ALA A 26 4.62 10.62 0.17
C ALA A 26 5.29 11.86 0.80
N VAL A 27 6.26 12.47 0.12
CA VAL A 27 6.85 13.74 0.58
C VAL A 27 5.81 14.86 0.55
N ASP A 28 5.16 15.07 -0.59
CA ASP A 28 4.22 16.17 -0.80
C ASP A 28 3.04 16.08 0.18
N TYR A 29 2.44 14.91 0.34
CA TYR A 29 1.32 14.69 1.25
C TYR A 29 1.74 14.77 2.73
N SER A 30 2.93 14.27 3.08
CA SER A 30 3.43 14.42 4.46
C SER A 30 3.64 15.89 4.84
N VAL A 31 4.12 16.72 3.91
CA VAL A 31 4.28 18.16 4.13
C VAL A 31 2.92 18.84 4.30
N GLN A 32 1.95 18.48 3.47
CA GLN A 32 0.65 19.13 3.41
C GLN A 32 -0.28 18.71 4.56
N TYR A 33 -0.31 17.42 4.91
CA TYR A 33 -1.32 16.85 5.81
C TYR A 33 -0.78 16.41 7.17
N ILE A 34 0.56 16.31 7.34
CA ILE A 34 1.20 15.90 8.60
C ILE A 34 2.13 17.03 9.09
N PRO A 35 1.59 18.16 9.58
CA PRO A 35 2.43 19.29 9.99
C PRO A 35 3.18 19.08 11.31
N GLN A 36 2.76 18.09 12.12
CA GLN A 36 3.24 17.90 13.50
C GLN A 36 4.62 17.25 13.58
N ARG A 37 5.15 16.69 12.48
CA ARG A 37 6.44 16.02 12.41
C ARG A 37 7.36 16.66 11.38
N SER A 38 8.67 16.46 11.54
CA SER A 38 9.69 16.98 10.63
C SER A 38 9.97 16.02 9.48
N LEU A 39 10.45 16.55 8.35
CA LEU A 39 11.11 15.77 7.32
C LEU A 39 12.54 15.39 7.80
N PRO A 40 13.07 14.23 7.42
CA PRO A 40 12.48 13.23 6.51
C PRO A 40 11.53 12.24 7.18
N ASP A 41 11.47 12.17 8.50
CA ASP A 41 10.82 11.11 9.29
C ASP A 41 9.35 10.89 8.90
N LYS A 42 8.57 11.98 8.81
CA LYS A 42 7.14 11.87 8.45
C LYS A 42 6.88 11.27 7.06
N ALA A 43 7.80 11.50 6.12
CA ALA A 43 7.68 10.93 4.78
C ALA A 43 8.13 9.46 4.75
N ILE A 44 9.11 9.10 5.57
CA ILE A 44 9.56 7.71 5.78
C ILE A 44 8.42 6.91 6.43
N ASP A 45 7.83 7.41 7.52
CA ASP A 45 6.69 6.78 8.20
C ASP A 45 5.53 6.56 7.22
N LEU A 46 5.22 7.54 6.37
CA LEU A 46 4.14 7.43 5.41
C LEU A 46 4.41 6.36 4.35
N VAL A 47 5.63 6.25 3.85
CA VAL A 47 6.04 5.18 2.92
C VAL A 47 5.92 3.82 3.60
N ASP A 48 6.38 3.69 4.84
CA ASP A 48 6.30 2.45 5.62
C ASP A 48 4.85 2.00 5.83
N VAL A 49 3.99 2.90 6.31
CA VAL A 49 2.55 2.63 6.50
C VAL A 49 1.87 2.24 5.18
N THR A 50 2.20 2.92 4.08
CA THR A 50 1.64 2.60 2.76
C THR A 50 2.07 1.22 2.30
N ALA A 51 3.36 0.89 2.41
CA ALA A 51 3.90 -0.40 2.02
C ALA A 51 3.35 -1.55 2.88
N ALA A 52 3.29 -1.35 4.20
CA ALA A 52 2.71 -2.32 5.14
C ALA A 52 1.22 -2.57 4.88
N HIS A 53 0.46 -1.51 4.60
CA HIS A 53 -0.96 -1.63 4.29
C HIS A 53 -1.19 -2.41 3.00
N LEU A 54 -0.43 -2.10 1.96
CA LEU A 54 -0.51 -2.79 0.67
C LEU A 54 -0.14 -4.28 0.81
N ALA A 55 0.92 -4.59 1.57
CA ALA A 55 1.32 -5.96 1.89
C ALA A 55 0.23 -6.73 2.66
N ALA A 56 -0.47 -6.06 3.58
CA ALA A 56 -1.57 -6.68 4.33
C ALA A 56 -2.82 -6.95 3.48
N GLN A 57 -3.08 -6.12 2.48
CA GLN A 57 -4.18 -6.35 1.52
C GLN A 57 -3.87 -7.48 0.52
N HIS A 58 -2.60 -7.72 0.26
CA HIS A 58 -2.11 -8.74 -0.65
C HIS A 58 -1.16 -9.69 0.10
N PRO A 59 -1.68 -10.52 1.02
CA PRO A 59 -0.85 -11.42 1.79
C PRO A 59 -0.14 -12.39 0.84
N VAL A 60 1.19 -12.30 0.81
CA VAL A 60 2.01 -13.29 0.11
C VAL A 60 1.80 -14.62 0.80
N THR A 61 1.39 -15.64 0.07
CA THR A 61 1.35 -17.01 0.62
C THR A 61 2.76 -17.37 1.10
N ASP A 62 2.87 -17.80 2.35
CA ASP A 62 4.15 -18.24 2.90
C ASP A 62 4.60 -19.49 2.13
N VAL A 63 5.41 -19.29 1.09
CA VAL A 63 5.93 -20.37 0.24
C VAL A 63 6.61 -21.43 1.09
N HIS A 64 7.34 -21.03 2.14
CA HIS A 64 7.99 -21.96 3.05
C HIS A 64 7.01 -22.78 3.90
N ALA A 65 5.82 -22.23 4.19
CA ALA A 65 4.76 -23.00 4.84
C ALA A 65 4.17 -24.04 3.89
N VAL A 66 3.96 -23.67 2.63
CA VAL A 66 3.46 -24.60 1.59
C VAL A 66 4.51 -25.66 1.25
N GLU A 67 5.79 -25.31 1.17
CA GLU A 67 6.89 -26.27 0.98
C GLU A 67 6.94 -27.32 2.11
N ARG A 68 6.79 -26.89 3.36
CA ARG A 68 6.70 -27.82 4.51
C ARG A 68 5.46 -28.72 4.44
N GLU A 69 4.32 -28.20 3.98
CA GLU A 69 3.12 -29.00 3.77
C GLU A 69 3.33 -30.06 2.68
N ILE A 70 4.01 -29.71 1.58
CA ILE A 70 4.38 -30.63 0.51
C ILE A 70 5.27 -31.74 1.05
N GLU A 71 6.26 -31.45 1.89
CA GLU A 71 7.17 -32.44 2.47
C GLU A 71 6.40 -33.43 3.35
N VAL A 72 5.46 -32.96 4.16
CA VAL A 72 4.58 -33.80 4.98
C VAL A 72 3.69 -34.70 4.11
N GLU A 73 3.12 -34.16 3.02
CA GLU A 73 2.26 -34.95 2.12
C GLU A 73 3.07 -35.99 1.32
N LYS A 74 4.34 -35.70 0.95
CA LYS A 74 5.27 -36.67 0.33
C LYS A 74 5.58 -37.85 1.28
N ASP A 75 5.84 -37.56 2.55
CA ASP A 75 6.08 -38.59 3.58
C ASP A 75 4.86 -39.50 3.76
N LYS A 76 3.65 -38.94 3.70
CA LYS A 76 2.40 -39.72 3.76
C LYS A 76 2.19 -40.58 2.51
N GLN A 77 2.53 -40.02 1.33
CA GLN A 77 2.46 -40.75 0.07
C GLN A 77 3.40 -41.97 0.09
N GLU A 78 4.64 -41.79 0.56
CA GLU A 78 5.62 -42.87 0.66
C GLU A 78 5.14 -44.03 1.58
N LYS A 79 4.59 -43.65 2.74
CA LYS A 79 4.01 -44.63 3.69
C LYS A 79 2.79 -45.35 3.10
N ALA A 80 1.96 -44.70 2.32
CA ALA A 80 0.82 -45.31 1.65
C ALA A 80 1.26 -46.30 0.55
N VAL A 81 2.34 -45.99 -0.16
CA VAL A 81 2.94 -46.89 -1.16
C VAL A 81 3.54 -48.11 -0.48
N GLU A 82 4.25 -47.96 0.64
CA GLU A 82 4.80 -49.08 1.44
C GLU A 82 3.70 -49.98 2.00
N ALA A 83 2.53 -49.40 2.32
CA ALA A 83 1.35 -50.13 2.79
C ALA A 83 0.52 -50.74 1.65
N GLU A 84 0.96 -50.62 0.38
CA GLU A 84 0.25 -51.05 -0.84
C GLU A 84 -1.14 -50.38 -1.00
N ASP A 85 -1.40 -49.23 -0.32
CA ASP A 85 -2.62 -48.44 -0.45
C ASP A 85 -2.47 -47.44 -1.59
N PHE A 86 -2.67 -47.94 -2.81
CA PHE A 86 -2.51 -47.13 -4.03
C PHE A 86 -3.57 -46.05 -4.19
N GLU A 87 -4.76 -46.19 -3.58
CA GLU A 87 -5.81 -45.18 -3.61
C GLU A 87 -5.41 -43.98 -2.74
N ALA A 88 -4.94 -44.20 -1.53
CA ALA A 88 -4.41 -43.16 -0.67
C ALA A 88 -3.19 -42.46 -1.28
N ALA A 89 -2.26 -43.24 -1.86
CA ALA A 89 -1.08 -42.69 -2.54
C ALA A 89 -1.43 -41.78 -3.71
N LEU A 90 -2.47 -42.09 -4.48
CA LEU A 90 -2.95 -41.26 -5.57
C LEU A 90 -3.57 -39.94 -5.06
N ASN A 91 -4.33 -39.99 -3.97
CA ASN A 91 -4.91 -38.80 -3.33
C ASN A 91 -3.82 -37.85 -2.83
N TYR A 92 -2.77 -38.36 -2.17
CA TYR A 92 -1.62 -37.57 -1.74
C TYR A 92 -0.88 -36.94 -2.94
N LYS A 93 -0.67 -37.71 -4.01
CA LYS A 93 -0.05 -37.19 -5.23
C LYS A 93 -0.84 -36.00 -5.83
N THR A 94 -2.17 -36.11 -5.87
CA THR A 94 -3.03 -35.06 -6.37
C THR A 94 -2.91 -33.81 -5.49
N ARG A 95 -2.87 -34.01 -4.16
CA ARG A 95 -2.71 -32.91 -3.19
C ARG A 95 -1.37 -32.20 -3.33
N ILE A 96 -0.28 -32.95 -3.52
CA ILE A 96 1.06 -32.40 -3.77
C ILE A 96 1.06 -31.55 -5.05
N ALA A 97 0.46 -32.06 -6.14
CA ALA A 97 0.39 -31.32 -7.40
C ALA A 97 -0.42 -30.01 -7.28
N GLU A 98 -1.48 -29.99 -6.46
CA GLU A 98 -2.24 -28.77 -6.16
C GLU A 98 -1.41 -27.77 -5.37
N LEU A 99 -0.61 -28.22 -4.40
CA LEU A 99 0.26 -27.37 -3.60
C LEU A 99 1.44 -26.83 -4.43
N GLU A 100 2.05 -27.67 -5.28
CA GLU A 100 3.11 -27.26 -6.21
C GLU A 100 2.59 -26.20 -7.20
N LYS A 101 1.37 -26.38 -7.73
CA LYS A 101 0.72 -25.39 -8.60
C LYS A 101 0.43 -24.09 -7.88
N LYS A 102 0.13 -24.12 -6.57
CA LYS A 102 -0.01 -22.90 -5.77
C LYS A 102 1.32 -22.15 -5.67
N ILE A 103 2.44 -22.83 -5.47
CA ILE A 103 3.77 -22.21 -5.45
C ILE A 103 4.10 -21.62 -6.81
N GLU A 104 3.85 -22.35 -7.89
CA GLU A 104 4.14 -21.90 -9.26
C GLU A 104 3.34 -20.63 -9.61
N ASN A 105 2.06 -20.61 -9.29
CA ASN A 105 1.21 -19.43 -9.46
C ASN A 105 1.67 -18.25 -8.59
N HIS A 106 2.25 -18.49 -7.40
CA HIS A 106 2.74 -17.45 -6.48
C HIS A 106 4.15 -16.94 -6.80
N THR A 107 4.98 -17.72 -7.49
CA THR A 107 6.28 -17.23 -7.99
C THR A 107 6.10 -16.23 -9.14
N GLU A 108 4.95 -16.25 -9.82
CA GLU A 108 4.53 -15.23 -10.77
C GLU A 108 3.74 -14.09 -10.11
N ASP A 109 3.31 -14.20 -8.85
CA ASP A 109 2.63 -13.13 -8.13
C ASP A 109 3.60 -11.97 -7.88
N MET A 110 3.54 -11.09 -8.85
CA MET A 110 4.24 -9.84 -8.97
C MET A 110 4.12 -9.06 -7.66
N LYS A 111 5.25 -8.58 -7.17
CA LYS A 111 5.27 -7.55 -6.13
C LYS A 111 4.22 -6.51 -6.47
N VAL A 112 3.30 -6.29 -5.55
CA VAL A 112 2.24 -5.30 -5.76
C VAL A 112 2.87 -3.93 -5.90
N THR A 113 2.50 -3.22 -6.96
CA THR A 113 3.02 -1.87 -7.20
C THR A 113 2.15 -0.85 -6.48
N ALA A 114 2.76 -0.10 -5.59
CA ALA A 114 2.09 1.00 -4.91
C ALA A 114 1.72 2.12 -5.90
N THR A 115 0.60 2.76 -5.65
CA THR A 115 0.10 3.90 -6.41
C THR A 115 0.04 5.16 -5.55
N VAL A 116 -0.12 6.32 -6.19
CA VAL A 116 -0.34 7.58 -5.47
C VAL A 116 -1.63 7.54 -4.63
N ASN A 117 -2.62 6.76 -5.07
CA ASN A 117 -3.86 6.59 -4.32
C ASN A 117 -3.65 5.84 -3.00
N ASP A 118 -2.78 4.84 -2.97
CA ASP A 118 -2.46 4.10 -1.74
C ASP A 118 -1.79 5.01 -0.70
N VAL A 119 -0.97 5.97 -1.17
CA VAL A 119 -0.41 7.02 -0.29
C VAL A 119 -1.51 7.93 0.25
N ALA A 120 -2.46 8.34 -0.59
CA ALA A 120 -3.60 9.16 -0.17
C ALA A 120 -4.47 8.46 0.87
N GLU A 121 -4.78 7.17 0.68
CA GLU A 121 -5.50 6.36 1.65
C GLU A 121 -4.75 6.21 2.98
N SER A 122 -3.42 6.06 2.91
CA SER A 122 -2.57 5.98 4.11
C SER A 122 -2.60 7.30 4.90
N VAL A 123 -2.54 8.44 4.20
CA VAL A 123 -2.70 9.76 4.83
C VAL A 123 -4.08 9.91 5.46
N GLU A 124 -5.13 9.47 4.77
CA GLU A 124 -6.50 9.51 5.28
C GLU A 124 -6.62 8.70 6.59
N ARG A 125 -6.03 7.52 6.65
CA ARG A 125 -6.00 6.69 7.87
C ARG A 125 -5.22 7.33 9.01
N MET A 126 -4.10 7.99 8.71
CA MET A 126 -3.25 8.63 9.72
C MET A 126 -3.83 9.92 10.27
N THR A 127 -4.54 10.69 9.43
CA THR A 127 -4.99 12.05 9.76
C THR A 127 -6.49 12.20 9.89
N GLY A 128 -7.27 11.27 9.34
CA GLY A 128 -8.73 11.37 9.22
C GLY A 128 -9.20 12.33 8.11
N ILE A 129 -8.27 12.85 7.28
CA ILE A 129 -8.59 13.77 6.17
C ILE A 129 -8.84 12.93 4.90
N PRO A 130 -10.01 13.00 4.25
CA PRO A 130 -10.33 12.16 3.08
C PRO A 130 -9.61 12.62 1.81
N VAL A 131 -8.28 12.49 1.80
CA VAL A 131 -7.40 12.93 0.70
C VAL A 131 -7.66 12.11 -0.57
N SER A 132 -7.97 10.84 -0.44
CA SER A 132 -8.29 9.94 -1.56
C SER A 132 -9.53 10.37 -2.34
N GLN A 133 -10.45 11.08 -1.69
CA GLN A 133 -11.71 11.57 -2.28
C GLN A 133 -11.60 13.00 -2.82
N MET A 134 -10.49 13.70 -2.56
CA MET A 134 -10.25 15.06 -3.05
C MET A 134 -9.86 15.03 -4.52
N GLY A 135 -10.84 15.17 -5.41
CA GLY A 135 -10.60 15.27 -6.85
C GLY A 135 -9.94 16.61 -7.25
N ALA A 136 -9.35 16.64 -8.45
CA ALA A 136 -8.77 17.87 -9.03
C ALA A 136 -9.73 19.07 -9.00
N SER A 137 -11.04 18.81 -9.12
CA SER A 137 -12.10 19.84 -9.02
C SER A 137 -12.18 20.49 -7.64
N ASP A 138 -11.87 19.80 -6.56
CA ASP A 138 -11.94 20.36 -5.21
C ASP A 138 -10.72 21.23 -4.91
N ILE A 139 -9.57 20.88 -5.46
CA ILE A 139 -8.36 21.70 -5.42
C ILE A 139 -8.58 23.01 -6.20
N GLU A 140 -9.23 22.95 -7.36
CA GLU A 140 -9.61 24.16 -8.13
C GLU A 140 -10.63 25.01 -7.37
N ARG A 141 -11.63 24.40 -6.76
CA ARG A 141 -12.60 25.11 -5.90
C ARG A 141 -11.94 25.81 -4.71
N LEU A 142 -10.91 25.20 -4.09
CA LEU A 142 -10.13 25.81 -3.02
C LEU A 142 -9.26 26.97 -3.53
N LYS A 143 -8.72 26.89 -4.75
CA LYS A 143 -7.99 27.98 -5.38
C LYS A 143 -8.89 29.18 -5.66
N ASP A 144 -10.11 28.94 -6.13
CA ASP A 144 -11.10 29.96 -6.48
C ASP A 144 -11.93 30.46 -5.27
N MET A 145 -11.69 29.92 -4.07
CA MET A 145 -12.48 30.21 -2.87
C MET A 145 -12.52 31.69 -2.53
N ALA A 146 -11.40 32.41 -2.67
CA ALA A 146 -11.36 33.87 -2.38
C ALA A 146 -12.34 34.63 -3.26
N HIS A 147 -12.37 34.36 -4.57
CA HIS A 147 -13.29 34.96 -5.52
C HIS A 147 -14.75 34.69 -5.18
N ARG A 148 -15.07 33.42 -4.92
CA ARG A 148 -16.44 33.00 -4.56
C ARG A 148 -16.93 33.57 -3.23
N LEU A 149 -16.02 33.84 -2.30
CA LEU A 149 -16.36 34.52 -1.04
C LEU A 149 -16.55 36.04 -1.26
N GLN A 150 -15.73 36.66 -2.11
CA GLN A 150 -15.88 38.10 -2.46
C GLN A 150 -17.19 38.39 -3.16
N ASP A 151 -17.70 37.49 -3.99
CA ASP A 151 -19.02 37.62 -4.63
C ASP A 151 -20.18 37.68 -3.62
N LYS A 152 -19.99 37.07 -2.42
CA LYS A 152 -21.02 37.00 -1.37
C LYS A 152 -20.82 38.00 -0.23
N VAL A 153 -19.58 38.41 0.00
CA VAL A 153 -19.21 39.29 1.13
C VAL A 153 -18.63 40.58 0.60
N ILE A 154 -19.47 41.60 0.53
CA ILE A 154 -19.12 42.91 -0.03
C ILE A 154 -18.39 43.73 1.04
N GLY A 155 -17.28 44.38 0.66
CA GLY A 155 -16.57 45.35 1.48
C GLY A 155 -15.64 44.80 2.56
N GLN A 156 -15.34 43.47 2.54
CA GLN A 156 -14.41 42.84 3.49
C GLN A 156 -13.29 42.06 2.79
N ASP A 157 -12.73 42.56 1.72
CA ASP A 157 -11.75 41.87 0.88
C ASP A 157 -10.55 41.33 1.67
N LYS A 158 -9.99 42.13 2.59
CA LYS A 158 -8.86 41.69 3.43
C LYS A 158 -9.20 40.54 4.36
N ALA A 159 -10.42 40.52 4.90
CA ALA A 159 -10.87 39.43 5.78
C ALA A 159 -11.11 38.15 4.96
N VAL A 160 -11.76 38.26 3.80
CA VAL A 160 -11.99 37.16 2.87
C VAL A 160 -10.67 36.53 2.40
N GLU A 161 -9.68 37.34 2.03
CA GLU A 161 -8.36 36.83 1.66
C GLU A 161 -7.64 36.14 2.82
N ALA A 162 -7.77 36.65 4.06
CA ALA A 162 -7.15 36.04 5.23
C ALA A 162 -7.78 34.66 5.52
N VAL A 163 -9.11 34.55 5.44
CA VAL A 163 -9.85 33.28 5.60
C VAL A 163 -9.50 32.30 4.50
N ALA A 164 -9.53 32.74 3.23
CA ALA A 164 -9.18 31.87 2.10
C ALA A 164 -7.72 31.35 2.17
N ARG A 165 -6.79 32.17 2.67
CA ARG A 165 -5.41 31.74 2.93
C ARG A 165 -5.32 30.75 4.09
N ALA A 166 -6.10 30.93 5.14
CA ALA A 166 -6.10 30.01 6.28
C ALA A 166 -6.66 28.64 5.93
N ILE A 167 -7.69 28.58 5.07
CA ILE A 167 -8.30 27.32 4.62
C ILE A 167 -7.42 26.59 3.61
N ARG A 168 -6.61 27.32 2.80
CA ARG A 168 -5.68 26.72 1.83
C ARG A 168 -4.35 26.23 2.44
N ARG A 169 -4.11 26.46 3.71
CA ARG A 169 -2.96 25.95 4.46
C ARG A 169 -3.19 24.55 4.96
#